data_9ce65ea74f76f5f73d590871c7c233f2
#
_entry.id   9ce65ea74f76f5f73d590871c7c233f2
#
_cell.length_a   1.000
_cell.length_b   1.000
_cell.length_c   1.000
_cell.angle_alpha   90.00
_cell.angle_beta   90.00
_cell.angle_gamma   90.00
#
_symmetry.space_group_name_H-M   'P 1'
#
loop_
_entity.id
_entity.type
_entity.pdbx_description
1 polymer ?
#
loop_
_entity_poly.entity_id
_entity_poly.type
_entity_poly.pdbx_seq_one_letter_code
_entity_poly.pdbx_strand_id
1 'polypeptide(L)' 'MTREQAIEQLQALQEGRDIEVEHDVADETLCKLLISLGYQDVVDEWSKVKKWYA' A
#
# COMPACT_ATOMS: atom_id res chain seq x y z
N MET A 1 12.12 1.29 1.08
CA MET A 1 11.28 1.37 2.31
C MET A 1 11.60 0.22 3.24
N THR A 2 11.77 0.48 4.51
CA THR A 2 12.01 -0.55 5.52
C THR A 2 10.69 -1.08 6.09
N ARG A 3 10.77 -2.23 6.78
CA ARG A 3 9.61 -2.78 7.49
C ARG A 3 9.05 -1.77 8.49
N GLU A 4 9.95 -1.13 9.24
CA GLU A 4 9.58 -0.18 10.28
C GLU A 4 8.89 1.04 9.69
N GLN A 5 9.36 1.53 8.55
CA GLN A 5 8.71 2.64 7.85
C GLN A 5 7.32 2.28 7.37
N ALA A 6 7.17 1.08 6.82
CA ALA A 6 5.86 0.61 6.35
C ALA A 6 4.87 0.49 7.52
N ILE A 7 5.31 -0.09 8.63
CA ILE A 7 4.48 -0.23 9.83
C ILE A 7 4.04 1.14 10.33
N GLU A 8 4.97 2.08 10.44
CA GLU A 8 4.68 3.43 10.90
C GLU A 8 3.65 4.13 10.02
N GLN A 9 3.82 4.03 8.69
CA GLN A 9 2.88 4.63 7.75
C GLN A 9 1.48 4.01 7.85
N LEU A 10 1.41 2.68 7.95
CA LEU A 10 0.14 1.99 8.06
C LEU A 10 -0.57 2.30 9.38
N GLN A 11 0.19 2.42 10.47
CA GLN A 11 -0.37 2.80 11.76
C GLN A 11 -0.98 4.21 11.71
N ALA A 12 -0.32 5.14 11.05
CA ALA A 12 -0.83 6.50 10.90
C ALA A 12 -2.15 6.54 10.12
N LEU A 13 -2.36 5.59 9.21
CA LEU A 13 -3.59 5.52 8.40
C LEU A 13 -4.77 4.89 9.16
N GLN A 14 -4.54 4.35 10.34
CA GLN A 14 -5.59 3.68 11.12
C GLN A 14 -6.52 4.64 11.85
N GLU A 15 -6.29 5.95 11.72
CA GLU A 15 -7.11 6.96 12.36
C GLU A 15 -8.50 7.10 11.75
N GLY A 16 -8.71 6.64 10.52
CA GLY A 16 -10.03 6.51 9.92
C GLY A 16 -10.71 7.81 9.53
N ARG A 17 -9.95 8.85 9.18
CA ARG A 17 -10.51 10.15 8.81
C ARG A 17 -11.13 10.16 7.43
N ASP A 18 -10.48 9.50 6.48
CA ASP A 18 -10.94 9.38 5.10
C ASP A 18 -10.59 7.99 4.63
N ILE A 19 -11.55 7.08 4.75
CA ILE A 19 -11.33 5.66 4.49
C ILE A 19 -10.89 5.41 3.05
N GLU A 20 -11.48 6.13 2.10
CA GLU A 20 -11.16 5.94 0.68
C GLU A 20 -9.71 6.33 0.36
N VAL A 21 -9.30 7.52 0.78
CA VAL A 21 -7.94 8.00 0.57
C VAL A 21 -6.94 7.15 1.35
N GLU A 22 -7.27 6.82 2.60
CA GLU A 22 -6.38 6.03 3.44
C GLU A 22 -6.18 4.62 2.89
N HIS A 23 -7.22 4.03 2.29
CA HIS A 23 -7.12 2.73 1.64
C HIS A 23 -6.15 2.79 0.46
N ASP A 24 -6.26 3.81 -0.39
CA ASP A 24 -5.35 3.99 -1.53
C ASP A 24 -3.90 4.14 -1.07
N VAL A 25 -3.68 4.95 -0.04
CA VAL A 25 -2.33 5.17 0.50
C VAL A 25 -1.79 3.91 1.15
N ALA A 26 -2.65 3.13 1.82
CA ALA A 26 -2.24 1.86 2.42
C ALA A 26 -1.79 0.87 1.33
N ASP A 27 -2.54 0.76 0.24
CA ASP A 27 -2.17 -0.10 -0.89
C ASP A 27 -0.84 0.35 -1.50
N GLU A 28 -0.66 1.65 -1.67
CA GLU A 28 0.58 2.21 -2.20
C GLU A 28 1.76 1.91 -1.28
N THR A 29 1.56 1.98 0.04
CA THR A 29 2.59 1.67 1.01
C THR A 29 3.04 0.21 0.90
N LEU A 30 2.09 -0.72 0.78
CA LEU A 30 2.42 -2.13 0.57
C LEU A 30 3.17 -2.35 -0.73
N CYS A 31 2.73 -1.70 -1.81
CA CYS A 31 3.41 -1.80 -3.10
C CYS A 31 4.84 -1.30 -3.03
N LYS A 32 5.06 -0.16 -2.37
CA LYS A 32 6.41 0.40 -2.20
C LYS A 32 7.31 -0.55 -1.42
N LEU A 33 6.78 -1.19 -0.38
CA LEU A 33 7.56 -2.16 0.38
C LEU A 33 7.95 -3.35 -0.49
N LEU A 34 7.01 -3.91 -1.25
CA LEU A 34 7.28 -5.03 -2.15
C LEU A 34 8.32 -4.67 -3.20
N ILE A 35 8.21 -3.48 -3.78
CA ILE A 35 9.18 -3.01 -4.78
C ILE A 35 10.58 -2.90 -4.17
N SER A 36 10.68 -2.40 -2.94
CA SER A 36 11.97 -2.28 -2.26
C SER A 36 12.58 -3.64 -1.93
N LEU A 37 11.78 -4.70 -1.90
CA LEU A 37 12.23 -6.08 -1.70
C LEU A 37 12.55 -6.81 -3.01
N GLY A 38 12.39 -6.12 -4.14
CA GLY A 38 12.68 -6.70 -5.45
C GLY A 38 11.50 -7.41 -6.10
N TYR A 39 10.27 -7.14 -5.65
CA TYR A 39 9.06 -7.81 -6.15
C TYR A 39 8.23 -6.91 -7.07
N GLN A 40 8.90 -6.11 -7.90
CA GLN A 40 8.22 -5.22 -8.85
C GLN A 40 7.26 -5.98 -9.76
N ASP A 41 7.66 -7.16 -10.21
CA ASP A 41 6.83 -7.98 -11.10
C ASP A 41 5.52 -8.40 -10.43
N VAL A 42 5.56 -8.70 -9.14
CA VAL A 42 4.36 -9.03 -8.37
C VAL A 42 3.41 -7.82 -8.32
N VAL A 43 3.96 -6.64 -8.06
CA VAL A 43 3.17 -5.40 -8.02
C VAL A 43 2.57 -5.10 -9.39
N ASP A 44 3.32 -5.34 -10.46
CA ASP A 44 2.83 -5.14 -11.82
C ASP A 44 1.60 -6.02 -12.11
N GLU A 45 1.64 -7.28 -11.71
CA GLU A 45 0.51 -8.19 -11.89
C GLU A 45 -0.68 -7.80 -11.01
N TRP A 46 -0.42 -7.40 -9.76
CA TRP A 46 -1.46 -6.91 -8.89
C TRP A 46 -2.17 -5.69 -9.48
N SER A 47 -1.42 -4.79 -10.11
CA SER A 47 -1.99 -3.56 -10.67
C SER A 47 -2.96 -3.82 -11.82
N LYS A 48 -2.85 -4.98 -12.47
CA LYS A 48 -3.74 -5.37 -13.57
C LYS A 48 -5.08 -5.93 -13.08
N VAL A 49 -5.16 -6.30 -11.82
CA VAL A 49 -6.41 -6.81 -11.25
C VAL A 49 -7.39 -5.64 -11.13
N LYS A 50 -8.62 -5.85 -11.59
CA LYS A 50 -9.65 -4.83 -11.43
C LYS A 50 -9.98 -4.69 -9.95
N LYS A 51 -9.86 -3.46 -9.46
CA LYS A 51 -10.11 -3.15 -8.06
C LYS A 51 -11.24 -2.14 -8.00
N TRP A 52 -12.08 -2.32 -7.00
CA TRP A 52 -13.17 -1.39 -6.79
C TRP A 52 -12.97 -0.71 -5.43
N TYR A 53 -12.91 0.60 -5.47
CA TYR A 53 -12.79 1.43 -4.27
C TYR A 53 -14.08 2.25 -4.17
N ALA A 54 -14.90 1.92 -3.22
CA ALA A 54 -16.19 2.56 -3.04
C ALA A 54 -16.05 4.01 -2.60
#